data_e13cfd1797f46e49d921c34957c55003
#
_entry.id   e13cfd1797f46e49d921c34957c55003
#
_cell.length_a   1.000
_cell.length_b   1.000
_cell.length_c   1.000
_cell.angle_alpha   90.00
_cell.angle_beta   90.00
_cell.angle_gamma   90.00
#
_symmetry.space_group_name_H-M   'P 1'
#
loop_
_entity.id
_entity.type
_entity.pdbx_description
1 polymer ?
#
loop_
_entity_poly.entity_id
_entity_poly.type
_entity_poly.pdbx_seq_one_letter_code
_entity_poly.pdbx_strand_id
1 'polypeptide(L)'
;MVILIFPAEGTNFFNYELNFLSKSDFSRKNLNSNASVVIEVNSDSISKLEEFRRDSIRNIEEKRLKLFADSVLTAEKKIQYPNNDRSMLFPFFKSLQNAKNGKVRIMHYGDSQIEADRISGRLRERLQREFGGYGSGAYAVIPATRKISIRNKVSTNWKRFTGFGPYIDTSVKHKNYGALFSFCKIIPDSNELDTSSTCNGLVKIFRPKKSYKHCRNYQQINFYYSSKENINIKYVINDTIFYNEVWDSSYKIKRQT
;
A
#
# COMPACT_ATOMS: atom_id res chain seq x y z
N MET A 1 -4.89 -16.12 -13.09
CA MET A 1 -3.53 -16.70 -13.18
C MET A 1 -2.72 -15.78 -14.09
N VAL A 2 -1.78 -15.03 -13.55
CA VAL A 2 -0.88 -14.16 -14.34
C VAL A 2 0.33 -15.01 -14.70
N ILE A 3 0.51 -15.30 -15.97
CA ILE A 3 1.71 -15.98 -16.48
C ILE A 3 2.70 -14.87 -16.80
N LEU A 4 3.74 -14.74 -15.98
CA LEU A 4 4.87 -13.89 -16.28
C LEU A 4 5.83 -14.70 -17.20
N ILE A 5 5.98 -14.23 -18.43
CA ILE A 5 6.94 -14.81 -19.37
C ILE A 5 8.25 -14.06 -19.18
N PHE A 6 9.24 -14.75 -18.63
CA PHE A 6 10.60 -14.24 -18.49
C PHE A 6 11.48 -14.73 -19.66
N PRO A 7 12.45 -13.93 -20.11
CA PRO A 7 13.38 -14.38 -21.14
C PRO A 7 14.20 -15.59 -20.65
N ALA A 8 14.49 -16.51 -21.55
CA ALA A 8 15.19 -17.76 -21.25
C ALA A 8 16.66 -17.55 -20.79
N GLU A 9 17.23 -16.39 -21.09
CA GLU A 9 18.64 -16.06 -20.83
C GLU A 9 18.87 -15.32 -19.51
N GLY A 10 17.86 -15.22 -18.63
CA GLY A 10 17.95 -14.45 -17.41
C GLY A 10 17.93 -12.93 -17.66
N THR A 11 17.85 -12.14 -16.61
CA THR A 11 17.94 -10.68 -16.67
C THR A 11 18.83 -10.16 -15.57
N ASN A 12 19.69 -9.21 -15.90
CA ASN A 12 20.50 -8.50 -14.92
C ASN A 12 19.69 -7.36 -14.31
N PHE A 13 19.52 -7.40 -13.00
CA PHE A 13 18.86 -6.33 -12.25
C PHE A 13 19.79 -5.89 -11.13
N PHE A 14 20.26 -4.64 -11.16
CA PHE A 14 21.18 -4.06 -10.17
C PHE A 14 22.43 -4.92 -9.88
N ASN A 15 23.13 -5.39 -10.89
CA ASN A 15 24.33 -6.26 -10.78
C ASN A 15 24.08 -7.67 -10.21
N TYR A 16 22.82 -8.12 -10.15
CA TYR A 16 22.48 -9.50 -9.83
C TYR A 16 21.95 -10.20 -11.07
N GLU A 17 22.52 -11.35 -11.37
CA GLU A 17 22.03 -12.23 -12.43
C GLU A 17 20.87 -13.06 -11.88
N LEU A 18 19.66 -12.82 -12.41
CA LEU A 18 18.47 -13.58 -12.05
C LEU A 18 18.26 -14.70 -13.08
N ASN A 19 18.61 -15.91 -12.71
CA ASN A 19 18.36 -17.09 -13.50
C ASN A 19 16.99 -17.69 -13.17
N PHE A 20 16.11 -17.73 -14.17
CA PHE A 20 14.78 -18.31 -14.07
C PHE A 20 14.75 -19.71 -14.60
N LEU A 21 13.97 -20.60 -13.98
CA LEU A 21 13.74 -21.94 -14.46
C LEU A 21 13.10 -21.91 -15.85
N SER A 22 13.74 -22.54 -16.82
CA SER A 22 13.23 -22.62 -18.18
C SER A 22 12.21 -23.77 -18.32
N LYS A 23 11.42 -23.74 -19.42
CA LYS A 23 10.47 -24.82 -19.72
C LYS A 23 11.16 -26.17 -19.89
N SER A 24 12.44 -26.20 -20.27
CA SER A 24 13.26 -27.41 -20.40
C SER A 24 13.58 -28.06 -19.05
N ASP A 25 13.61 -27.28 -17.97
CA ASP A 25 13.90 -27.79 -16.62
C ASP A 25 12.74 -28.64 -16.07
N PHE A 26 11.54 -28.47 -16.63
CA PHE A 26 10.37 -29.29 -16.33
C PHE A 26 10.10 -30.42 -17.29
N SER A 27 10.91 -30.54 -18.38
CA SER A 27 10.79 -31.67 -19.33
C SER A 27 11.40 -32.91 -18.72
N ARG A 28 10.56 -33.89 -18.38
CA ARG A 28 11.07 -35.25 -18.06
C ARG A 28 11.81 -35.79 -19.27
N LYS A 29 13.12 -35.97 -19.15
CA LYS A 29 13.85 -36.82 -20.10
C LYS A 29 13.25 -38.22 -20.06
N ASN A 30 12.61 -38.63 -21.12
CA ASN A 30 12.24 -40.03 -21.32
C ASN A 30 13.53 -40.85 -21.41
N LEU A 31 13.90 -41.49 -20.33
CA LEU A 31 14.91 -42.52 -20.32
C LEU A 31 14.25 -43.80 -20.86
N ASN A 32 14.29 -43.97 -22.17
CA ASN A 32 14.09 -45.28 -22.77
C ASN A 32 15.36 -46.11 -22.52
N SER A 33 15.33 -46.95 -21.52
CA SER A 33 16.29 -48.02 -21.38
C SER A 33 15.55 -49.37 -21.46
N ASN A 34 15.61 -50.00 -22.61
CA ASN A 34 15.30 -51.40 -22.75
C ASN A 34 16.46 -52.20 -22.16
N ALA A 35 16.37 -52.57 -20.92
CA ALA A 35 17.17 -53.60 -20.31
C ALA A 35 16.29 -54.36 -19.31
N SER A 36 15.73 -55.46 -19.73
CA SER A 36 15.03 -56.41 -18.86
C SER A 36 16.07 -57.29 -18.17
N VAL A 37 16.50 -56.87 -16.99
CA VAL A 37 17.17 -57.77 -16.04
C VAL A 37 16.11 -58.20 -15.03
N VAL A 38 15.66 -59.43 -15.11
CA VAL A 38 14.77 -60.03 -14.12
C VAL A 38 15.66 -60.45 -12.93
N ILE A 39 15.66 -59.61 -11.90
CA ILE A 39 16.21 -60.00 -10.60
C ILE A 39 15.01 -60.36 -9.73
N GLU A 40 14.87 -61.62 -9.33
CA GLU A 40 13.92 -62.01 -8.27
C GLU A 40 14.42 -61.41 -6.96
N VAL A 41 13.86 -60.28 -6.60
CA VAL A 41 14.14 -59.66 -5.33
C VAL A 41 12.99 -59.94 -4.38
N ASN A 42 13.27 -60.44 -3.20
CA ASN A 42 12.31 -60.75 -2.15
C ASN A 42 11.51 -59.48 -1.83
N SER A 43 10.16 -59.54 -1.91
CA SER A 43 9.23 -58.41 -1.79
C SER A 43 9.40 -57.63 -0.48
N ASP A 44 9.80 -58.31 0.60
CA ASP A 44 9.99 -57.70 1.92
C ASP A 44 11.25 -56.83 1.98
N SER A 45 12.27 -57.18 1.21
CA SER A 45 13.50 -56.37 1.12
C SER A 45 13.26 -55.09 0.30
N ILE A 46 12.44 -55.17 -0.75
CA ILE A 46 12.06 -54.00 -1.55
C ILE A 46 11.23 -53.03 -0.72
N SER A 47 10.24 -53.51 0.02
CA SER A 47 9.35 -52.66 0.84
C SER A 47 10.14 -51.91 1.92
N LYS A 48 11.09 -52.58 2.60
CA LYS A 48 11.98 -51.95 3.59
C LYS A 48 12.89 -50.88 2.96
N LEU A 49 13.39 -51.14 1.77
CA LEU A 49 14.27 -50.21 1.05
C LEU A 49 13.49 -48.96 0.59
N GLU A 50 12.27 -49.16 0.15
CA GLU A 50 11.37 -48.05 -0.24
C GLU A 50 10.94 -47.23 0.97
N GLU A 51 10.67 -47.83 2.12
CA GLU A 51 10.39 -47.15 3.36
C GLU A 51 11.57 -46.33 3.84
N PHE A 52 12.77 -46.91 3.88
CA PHE A 52 14.00 -46.19 4.22
C PHE A 52 14.27 -45.02 3.25
N ARG A 53 14.01 -45.22 1.94
CA ARG A 53 14.15 -44.16 0.93
C ARG A 53 13.15 -43.04 1.15
N ARG A 54 11.87 -43.35 1.47
CA ARG A 54 10.82 -42.36 1.78
C ARG A 54 11.17 -41.58 3.03
N ASP A 55 11.64 -42.21 4.08
CA ASP A 55 12.04 -41.55 5.30
C ASP A 55 13.28 -40.67 5.10
N SER A 56 14.23 -41.12 4.32
CA SER A 56 15.42 -40.31 3.97
C SER A 56 15.03 -39.06 3.17
N ILE A 57 14.16 -39.20 2.17
CA ILE A 57 13.64 -38.05 1.39
C ILE A 57 12.88 -37.09 2.31
N ARG A 58 11.99 -37.60 3.15
CA ARG A 58 11.23 -36.79 4.11
C ARG A 58 12.15 -36.02 5.06
N ASN A 59 13.16 -36.67 5.63
CA ASN A 59 14.14 -36.02 6.51
C ASN A 59 14.96 -34.94 5.80
N ILE A 60 15.31 -35.14 4.52
CA ILE A 60 16.01 -34.13 3.72
C ILE A 60 15.10 -32.93 3.43
N GLU A 61 13.84 -33.17 3.07
CA GLU A 61 12.86 -32.12 2.85
C GLU A 61 12.55 -31.31 4.11
N GLU A 62 12.37 -31.98 5.25
CA GLU A 62 12.18 -31.31 6.54
C GLU A 62 13.37 -30.43 6.92
N LYS A 63 14.61 -30.95 6.77
CA LYS A 63 15.82 -30.17 7.00
C LYS A 63 15.91 -28.97 6.04
N ARG A 64 15.58 -29.17 4.76
CA ARG A 64 15.58 -28.11 3.75
C ARG A 64 14.54 -27.03 4.05
N LEU A 65 13.33 -27.44 4.43
CA LEU A 65 12.25 -26.51 4.83
C LEU A 65 12.63 -25.75 6.10
N LYS A 66 13.26 -26.40 7.07
CA LYS A 66 13.71 -25.75 8.31
C LYS A 66 14.82 -24.73 8.01
N LEU A 67 15.84 -25.10 7.24
CA LEU A 67 16.90 -24.18 6.81
C LEU A 67 16.35 -23.02 5.99
N PHE A 68 15.37 -23.26 5.12
CA PHE A 68 14.70 -22.20 4.37
C PHE A 68 13.90 -21.30 5.29
N ALA A 69 13.11 -21.86 6.22
CA ALA A 69 12.36 -21.09 7.20
C ALA A 69 13.29 -20.24 8.09
N ASP A 70 14.41 -20.79 8.55
CA ASP A 70 15.39 -20.06 9.36
C ASP A 70 16.12 -18.99 8.55
N SER A 71 16.40 -19.22 7.28
CA SER A 71 17.00 -18.20 6.37
C SER A 71 16.02 -17.06 6.09
N VAL A 72 14.76 -17.37 5.85
CA VAL A 72 13.68 -16.39 5.67
C VAL A 72 13.48 -15.59 6.96
N LEU A 73 13.41 -16.26 8.12
CA LEU A 73 13.27 -15.61 9.42
C LEU A 73 14.46 -14.70 9.77
N THR A 74 15.65 -15.01 9.31
CA THR A 74 16.86 -14.20 9.56
C THR A 74 17.07 -13.11 8.53
N ALA A 75 16.81 -13.36 7.25
CA ALA A 75 17.00 -12.39 6.15
C ALA A 75 15.87 -11.35 6.09
N GLU A 76 14.60 -11.78 6.19
CA GLU A 76 13.46 -10.88 6.04
C GLU A 76 13.25 -9.92 7.22
N LYS A 77 13.81 -10.23 8.39
CA LYS A 77 13.70 -9.34 9.57
C LYS A 77 14.71 -8.20 9.57
N LYS A 78 15.71 -8.23 8.71
CA LYS A 78 16.75 -7.20 8.66
C LYS A 78 16.54 -6.31 7.44
N ILE A 79 16.56 -5.00 7.66
CA ILE A 79 16.62 -4.04 6.57
C ILE A 79 17.97 -4.25 5.87
N GLN A 80 17.91 -4.47 4.57
CA GLN A 80 19.10 -4.57 3.74
C GLN A 80 19.57 -3.17 3.36
N TYR A 81 20.85 -2.92 3.46
CA TYR A 81 21.45 -1.62 3.16
C TYR A 81 22.40 -1.76 1.97
N PRO A 82 22.39 -0.85 1.01
CA PRO A 82 23.42 -0.80 -0.02
C PRO A 82 24.80 -0.74 0.64
N ASN A 83 25.73 -1.60 0.20
CA ASN A 83 27.10 -1.69 0.75
C ASN A 83 27.16 -1.92 2.27
N ASN A 84 26.13 -2.48 2.90
CA ASN A 84 26.00 -2.60 4.36
C ASN A 84 26.10 -1.26 5.13
N ASP A 85 25.94 -0.13 4.45
CA ASP A 85 25.98 1.19 5.06
C ASP A 85 24.65 1.57 5.68
N ARG A 86 24.60 1.64 7.00
CA ARG A 86 23.42 2.02 7.79
C ARG A 86 23.27 3.54 7.95
N SER A 87 24.29 4.31 7.63
CA SER A 87 24.33 5.77 7.86
C SER A 87 23.23 6.50 7.09
N MET A 88 22.81 5.97 5.95
CA MET A 88 21.73 6.53 5.13
C MET A 88 20.38 6.67 5.87
N LEU A 89 20.15 5.90 6.92
CA LEU A 89 18.93 6.01 7.74
C LEU A 89 19.08 6.92 8.96
N PHE A 90 20.28 7.42 9.27
CA PHE A 90 20.51 8.30 10.44
C PHE A 90 19.69 9.59 10.39
N PRO A 91 19.56 10.30 9.25
CA PRO A 91 18.69 11.48 9.16
C PRO A 91 17.22 11.15 9.47
N PHE A 92 16.74 9.99 9.03
CA PHE A 92 15.39 9.52 9.32
C PHE A 92 15.20 9.24 10.81
N PHE A 93 16.11 8.51 11.45
CA PHE A 93 16.06 8.25 12.89
C PHE A 93 16.16 9.53 13.72
N LYS A 94 17.01 10.46 13.33
CA LYS A 94 17.09 11.78 13.96
C LYS A 94 15.77 12.55 13.84
N SER A 95 15.12 12.47 12.69
CA SER A 95 13.80 13.08 12.48
C SER A 95 12.74 12.44 13.38
N LEU A 96 12.76 11.11 13.55
CA LEU A 96 11.84 10.41 14.46
C LEU A 96 12.07 10.80 15.93
N GLN A 97 13.32 10.89 16.38
CA GLN A 97 13.64 11.35 17.74
C GLN A 97 13.12 12.77 18.01
N ASN A 98 13.14 13.64 16.99
CA ASN A 98 12.64 15.01 17.06
C ASN A 98 11.15 15.14 16.72
N ALA A 99 10.42 14.05 16.57
CA ALA A 99 9.01 14.07 16.13
C ALA A 99 8.08 14.83 17.09
N LYS A 100 8.45 14.98 18.36
CA LYS A 100 7.71 15.79 19.34
C LYS A 100 7.71 17.27 18.99
N ASN A 101 8.75 17.75 18.32
CA ASN A 101 8.94 19.16 17.95
C ASN A 101 8.54 19.48 16.52
N GLY A 102 8.08 18.48 15.74
CA GLY A 102 7.73 18.68 14.35
C GLY A 102 6.99 17.51 13.72
N LYS A 103 6.65 17.64 12.45
CA LYS A 103 5.95 16.61 11.69
C LYS A 103 6.94 15.78 10.86
N VAL A 104 7.02 14.49 11.11
CA VAL A 104 7.75 13.54 10.25
C VAL A 104 6.79 13.00 9.20
N ARG A 105 7.16 13.14 7.92
CA ARG A 105 6.39 12.63 6.79
C ARG A 105 7.12 11.46 6.17
N ILE A 106 6.42 10.34 6.05
CA ILE A 106 6.93 9.11 5.44
C ILE A 106 6.10 8.84 4.19
N MET A 107 6.75 8.80 3.03
CA MET A 107 6.14 8.33 1.80
C MET A 107 6.45 6.84 1.65
N HIS A 108 5.41 6.02 1.60
CA HIS A 108 5.53 4.58 1.48
C HIS A 108 5.07 4.17 0.08
N TYR A 109 6.00 3.67 -0.71
CA TYR A 109 5.74 3.14 -2.05
C TYR A 109 5.67 1.62 -1.99
N GLY A 110 4.85 1.05 -2.83
CA GLY A 110 4.67 -0.40 -2.95
C GLY A 110 3.52 -0.73 -3.90
N ASP A 111 3.20 -1.98 -3.98
CA ASP A 111 2.10 -2.52 -4.77
C ASP A 111 0.75 -2.46 -4.02
N SER A 112 -0.21 -3.26 -4.46
CA SER A 112 -1.53 -3.38 -3.82
C SER A 112 -1.49 -3.81 -2.35
N GLN A 113 -0.38 -4.30 -1.83
CA GLN A 113 -0.22 -4.69 -0.42
C GLN A 113 -0.32 -3.50 0.53
N ILE A 114 0.11 -2.31 0.11
CA ILE A 114 0.01 -1.08 0.93
C ILE A 114 -1.33 -0.37 0.80
N GLU A 115 -2.17 -0.81 -0.15
CA GLU A 115 -3.47 -0.23 -0.39
C GLU A 115 -4.39 -0.32 0.84
N ALA A 116 -5.33 0.61 0.97
CA ALA A 116 -6.31 0.64 2.05
C ALA A 116 -5.75 0.71 3.49
N ASP A 117 -4.51 1.18 3.66
CA ASP A 117 -3.80 1.25 4.95
C ASP A 117 -3.45 -0.13 5.58
N ARG A 118 -3.43 -1.21 4.81
CA ARG A 118 -3.16 -2.55 5.35
C ARG A 118 -1.81 -2.64 6.08
N ILE A 119 -0.73 -2.23 5.42
CA ILE A 119 0.61 -2.19 6.01
C ILE A 119 0.90 -0.83 6.62
N SER A 120 0.62 0.25 5.89
CA SER A 120 0.90 1.62 6.30
C SER A 120 0.18 2.04 7.58
N GLY A 121 -1.04 1.53 7.82
CA GLY A 121 -1.78 1.76 9.05
C GLY A 121 -1.08 1.16 10.27
N ARG A 122 -0.56 -0.07 10.15
CA ARG A 122 0.18 -0.73 11.24
C ARG A 122 1.52 -0.06 11.52
N LEU A 123 2.24 0.31 10.47
CA LEU A 123 3.51 1.03 10.60
C LEU A 123 3.31 2.38 11.30
N ARG A 124 2.31 3.14 10.85
CA ARG A 124 1.94 4.43 11.45
C ARG A 124 1.55 4.31 12.92
N GLU A 125 0.73 3.33 13.28
CA GLU A 125 0.37 3.08 14.68
C GLU A 125 1.60 2.83 15.56
N ARG A 126 2.55 2.02 15.09
CA ARG A 126 3.77 1.72 15.84
C ARG A 126 4.64 2.97 16.01
N LEU A 127 4.86 3.73 14.93
CA LEU A 127 5.65 4.95 14.97
C LEU A 127 5.00 6.03 15.85
N GLN A 128 3.68 6.21 15.73
CA GLN A 128 2.94 7.18 16.56
C GLN A 128 2.94 6.79 18.05
N ARG A 129 2.88 5.50 18.35
CA ARG A 129 2.96 5.02 19.72
C ARG A 129 4.33 5.25 20.35
N GLU A 130 5.40 5.05 19.60
CA GLU A 130 6.79 5.17 20.06
C GLU A 130 7.25 6.63 20.13
N PHE A 131 7.03 7.38 19.08
CA PHE A 131 7.54 8.75 18.90
C PHE A 131 6.50 9.84 19.12
N GLY A 132 5.28 9.45 19.43
CA GLY A 132 4.16 10.38 19.59
C GLY A 132 3.45 10.69 18.27
N GLY A 133 2.33 11.42 18.38
CA GLY A 133 1.50 11.80 17.25
C GLY A 133 0.24 10.97 17.10
N TYR A 134 -0.68 11.47 16.28
CA TYR A 134 -2.00 10.90 16.03
C TYR A 134 -2.44 11.14 14.60
N GLY A 135 -3.47 10.42 14.17
CA GLY A 135 -4.15 10.65 12.90
C GLY A 135 -3.78 9.67 11.79
N SER A 136 -4.64 9.65 10.80
CA SER A 136 -4.59 8.70 9.68
C SER A 136 -3.67 9.11 8.53
N GLY A 137 -3.00 10.27 8.65
CA GLY A 137 -2.21 10.86 7.56
C GLY A 137 -3.08 11.48 6.47
N ALA A 138 -2.49 11.74 5.31
CA ALA A 138 -3.20 12.37 4.19
C ALA A 138 -4.20 11.42 3.53
N TYR A 139 -5.36 11.97 3.12
CA TYR A 139 -6.34 11.21 2.37
C TYR A 139 -7.20 12.11 1.48
N ALA A 140 -7.75 11.57 0.40
CA ALA A 140 -8.62 12.30 -0.50
C ALA A 140 -10.07 12.35 0.03
N VAL A 141 -10.81 13.40 -0.29
CA VAL A 141 -12.25 13.51 0.02
C VAL A 141 -13.02 12.30 -0.51
N ILE A 142 -12.73 11.88 -1.73
CA ILE A 142 -13.19 10.59 -2.28
C ILE A 142 -11.94 9.74 -2.48
N PRO A 143 -11.64 8.77 -1.60
CA PRO A 143 -10.48 7.90 -1.76
C PRO A 143 -10.71 6.89 -2.90
N ALA A 144 -9.62 6.44 -3.56
CA ALA A 144 -9.68 5.37 -4.56
C ALA A 144 -10.15 4.06 -3.93
N THR A 145 -9.61 3.77 -2.75
CA THR A 145 -9.93 2.60 -1.96
C THR A 145 -10.25 2.98 -0.53
N ARG A 146 -11.11 2.20 0.09
CA ARG A 146 -11.57 2.45 1.45
C ARG A 146 -10.45 2.19 2.44
N LYS A 147 -10.00 3.22 3.17
CA LYS A 147 -8.97 3.08 4.19
C LYS A 147 -9.53 2.51 5.50
N ILE A 148 -8.69 1.73 6.21
CA ILE A 148 -9.04 1.18 7.52
C ILE A 148 -9.00 2.28 8.60
N SER A 149 -8.07 3.22 8.48
CA SER A 149 -7.81 4.24 9.52
C SER A 149 -8.82 5.37 9.57
N ILE A 150 -9.59 5.59 8.51
CA ILE A 150 -10.56 6.69 8.41
C ILE A 150 -11.76 6.29 7.55
N ARG A 151 -12.91 6.81 7.89
CA ARG A 151 -14.13 6.68 7.07
C ARG A 151 -14.71 8.06 6.81
N ASN A 152 -15.19 8.25 5.62
CA ASN A 152 -15.96 9.44 5.28
C ASN A 152 -17.19 9.08 4.44
N LYS A 153 -18.15 9.96 4.46
CA LYS A 153 -19.27 10.04 3.51
C LYS A 153 -19.27 11.43 2.93
N VAL A 154 -19.59 11.52 1.67
CA VAL A 154 -19.70 12.80 0.94
C VAL A 154 -21.09 12.89 0.31
N SER A 155 -21.56 14.11 0.04
CA SER A 155 -22.75 14.31 -0.78
C SER A 155 -22.53 13.84 -2.22
N THR A 156 -23.60 13.55 -2.94
CA THR A 156 -23.59 12.93 -4.28
C THR A 156 -22.91 13.79 -5.34
N ASN A 157 -22.89 15.10 -5.14
CA ASN A 157 -22.34 16.09 -6.07
C ASN A 157 -20.80 16.25 -5.99
N TRP A 158 -20.10 15.47 -5.17
CA TRP A 158 -18.64 15.41 -5.21
C TRP A 158 -18.17 14.47 -6.32
N LYS A 159 -17.26 14.92 -7.18
CA LYS A 159 -16.57 14.11 -8.18
C LYS A 159 -15.07 14.09 -7.93
N ARG A 160 -14.46 12.92 -8.08
CA ARG A 160 -13.01 12.74 -8.01
C ARG A 160 -12.40 12.74 -9.39
N PHE A 161 -11.27 13.45 -9.53
CA PHE A 161 -10.44 13.49 -10.74
C PHE A 161 -9.06 12.92 -10.39
N THR A 162 -8.54 12.04 -11.24
CA THR A 162 -7.24 11.39 -11.06
C THR A 162 -6.32 11.68 -12.24
N GLY A 163 -5.03 11.83 -11.94
CA GLY A 163 -3.99 11.98 -12.96
C GLY A 163 -3.38 10.65 -13.42
N PHE A 164 -3.97 9.51 -13.04
CA PHE A 164 -3.46 8.18 -13.33
C PHE A 164 -4.59 7.20 -13.66
N GLY A 165 -4.20 6.08 -14.29
CA GLY A 165 -5.11 5.00 -14.63
C GLY A 165 -5.91 5.25 -15.93
N PRO A 166 -6.79 4.31 -16.29
CA PRO A 166 -7.55 4.37 -17.53
C PRO A 166 -8.70 5.40 -17.52
N TYR A 167 -9.00 5.98 -16.36
CA TYR A 167 -10.13 6.89 -16.15
C TYR A 167 -9.70 8.35 -15.97
N ILE A 168 -8.66 8.77 -16.69
CA ILE A 168 -8.24 10.17 -16.71
C ILE A 168 -9.34 10.98 -17.40
N ASP A 169 -9.89 11.96 -16.69
CA ASP A 169 -10.93 12.85 -17.24
C ASP A 169 -10.29 13.88 -18.17
N THR A 170 -10.56 13.78 -19.47
CA THR A 170 -10.01 14.66 -20.51
C THR A 170 -10.51 16.10 -20.43
N SER A 171 -11.57 16.37 -19.67
CA SER A 171 -12.05 17.73 -19.40
C SER A 171 -11.10 18.54 -18.52
N VAL A 172 -10.20 17.86 -17.77
CA VAL A 172 -9.20 18.51 -16.93
C VAL A 172 -8.03 18.98 -17.79
N LYS A 173 -7.92 20.29 -18.00
CA LYS A 173 -6.88 20.90 -18.84
C LYS A 173 -5.54 21.14 -18.15
N HIS A 174 -5.47 20.96 -16.82
CA HIS A 174 -4.27 21.19 -16.01
C HIS A 174 -3.67 19.89 -15.49
N LYS A 175 -2.40 19.94 -15.03
CA LYS A 175 -1.70 18.81 -14.41
C LYS A 175 -1.60 18.92 -12.87
N ASN A 176 -2.37 19.80 -12.25
CA ASN A 176 -2.30 20.12 -10.81
C ASN A 176 -3.19 19.17 -10.01
N TYR A 177 -2.76 17.94 -9.83
CA TYR A 177 -3.49 16.90 -9.09
C TYR A 177 -3.15 16.85 -7.59
N GLY A 178 -2.11 17.59 -7.15
CA GLY A 178 -1.65 17.58 -5.76
C GLY A 178 -0.91 16.31 -5.36
N ALA A 179 -0.55 16.22 -4.07
CA ALA A 179 0.29 15.15 -3.53
C ALA A 179 -0.30 13.74 -3.61
N LEU A 180 -1.63 13.62 -3.71
CA LEU A 180 -2.32 12.33 -3.85
C LEU A 180 -2.57 11.95 -5.33
N PHE A 181 -2.03 12.74 -6.25
CA PHE A 181 -2.25 12.64 -7.68
C PHE A 181 -3.74 12.55 -8.06
N SER A 182 -4.58 13.18 -7.25
CA SER A 182 -6.02 13.30 -7.43
C SER A 182 -6.56 14.49 -6.65
N PHE A 183 -7.65 15.08 -7.14
CA PHE A 183 -8.42 16.09 -6.43
C PHE A 183 -9.91 15.78 -6.50
N CYS A 184 -10.69 16.41 -5.65
CA CYS A 184 -12.15 16.31 -5.65
C CYS A 184 -12.75 17.69 -5.85
N LYS A 185 -13.81 17.75 -6.64
CA LYS A 185 -14.55 18.99 -6.92
C LYS A 185 -16.03 18.75 -6.71
N ILE A 186 -16.73 19.77 -6.20
CA ILE A 186 -18.19 19.82 -6.17
C ILE A 186 -18.65 20.17 -7.58
N ILE A 187 -19.60 19.40 -8.11
CA ILE A 187 -20.22 19.65 -9.40
C ILE A 187 -21.67 20.03 -9.14
N PRO A 188 -22.18 21.13 -9.70
CA PRO A 188 -23.60 21.46 -9.60
C PRO A 188 -24.45 20.32 -10.15
N ASP A 189 -25.60 20.07 -9.54
CA ASP A 189 -26.58 19.14 -10.10
C ASP A 189 -27.08 19.71 -11.43
N SER A 190 -27.10 18.87 -12.46
CA SER A 190 -27.42 19.25 -13.85
C SER A 190 -28.83 19.83 -14.05
N ASN A 191 -29.66 19.80 -13.03
CA ASN A 191 -31.03 20.34 -13.01
C ASN A 191 -31.12 21.81 -12.55
N GLU A 192 -30.02 22.39 -12.05
CA GLU A 192 -29.98 23.80 -11.68
C GLU A 192 -29.28 24.61 -12.79
N LEU A 193 -30.07 25.02 -13.77
CA LEU A 193 -29.65 25.91 -14.86
C LEU A 193 -29.38 27.36 -14.43
N ASP A 194 -29.55 27.66 -13.13
CA ASP A 194 -29.32 28.99 -12.62
C ASP A 194 -27.83 29.17 -12.30
N THR A 195 -27.20 30.05 -13.07
CA THR A 195 -25.78 30.46 -12.93
C THR A 195 -25.45 31.13 -11.58
N SER A 196 -26.44 31.37 -10.72
CA SER A 196 -26.31 31.95 -9.39
C SER A 196 -26.40 30.93 -8.25
N SER A 197 -26.61 29.64 -8.53
CA SER A 197 -26.79 28.62 -7.50
C SER A 197 -25.50 28.35 -6.74
N THR A 198 -25.51 28.59 -5.44
CA THR A 198 -24.46 28.24 -4.51
C THR A 198 -24.32 26.73 -4.44
N CYS A 199 -23.20 26.20 -4.89
CA CYS A 199 -22.93 24.77 -4.89
C CYS A 199 -22.48 24.30 -3.49
N ASN A 200 -23.35 23.56 -2.80
CA ASN A 200 -23.07 23.06 -1.44
C ASN A 200 -22.56 21.63 -1.47
N GLY A 201 -21.48 21.36 -0.75
CA GLY A 201 -20.94 20.01 -0.61
C GLY A 201 -20.75 19.60 0.85
N LEU A 202 -21.13 18.37 1.21
CA LEU A 202 -20.96 17.83 2.54
C LEU A 202 -19.85 16.78 2.56
N VAL A 203 -18.97 16.86 3.57
CA VAL A 203 -17.98 15.82 3.88
C VAL A 203 -18.13 15.44 5.35
N LYS A 204 -18.60 14.24 5.63
CA LYS A 204 -18.73 13.72 6.99
C LYS A 204 -17.60 12.73 7.28
N ILE A 205 -16.80 13.00 8.31
CA ILE A 205 -15.64 12.20 8.70
C ILE A 205 -15.96 11.42 9.97
N PHE A 206 -15.63 10.12 9.97
CA PHE A 206 -15.88 9.22 11.08
C PHE A 206 -14.61 8.59 11.60
N ARG A 207 -14.59 8.28 12.90
CA ARG A 207 -13.55 7.50 13.57
C ARG A 207 -13.93 6.02 13.56
N PRO A 208 -13.31 5.15 12.71
CA PRO A 208 -13.68 3.75 12.65
C PRO A 208 -13.31 3.02 13.94
N LYS A 209 -14.27 2.35 14.58
CA LYS A 209 -14.03 1.63 15.84
C LYS A 209 -12.95 0.52 15.73
N LYS A 210 -12.87 -0.14 14.56
CA LYS A 210 -11.93 -1.25 14.29
C LYS A 210 -10.54 -0.78 13.83
N SER A 211 -10.28 0.52 13.75
CA SER A 211 -8.97 1.07 13.38
C SER A 211 -8.01 1.11 14.55
N TYR A 212 -6.71 1.23 14.25
CA TYR A 212 -5.68 1.44 15.27
C TYR A 212 -5.92 2.72 16.07
N LYS A 213 -5.64 2.65 17.37
CA LYS A 213 -5.99 3.72 18.34
C LYS A 213 -5.38 5.07 17.97
N HIS A 214 -4.08 5.13 17.68
CA HIS A 214 -3.41 6.40 17.33
C HIS A 214 -3.82 6.89 15.94
N CYS A 215 -4.00 5.99 14.98
CA CYS A 215 -4.44 6.37 13.63
C CYS A 215 -5.86 6.95 13.59
N ARG A 216 -6.80 6.46 14.39
CA ARG A 216 -8.20 6.95 14.42
C ARG A 216 -8.41 8.17 15.28
N ASN A 217 -7.50 8.48 16.19
CA ASN A 217 -7.54 9.67 17.01
C ASN A 217 -6.79 10.80 16.28
N TYR A 218 -7.45 11.92 16.09
CA TYR A 218 -6.87 13.12 15.52
C TYR A 218 -7.42 14.34 16.24
N GLN A 219 -6.56 15.33 16.41
CA GLN A 219 -6.87 16.58 17.10
C GLN A 219 -6.94 17.75 16.12
N GLN A 220 -6.39 17.56 14.91
CA GLN A 220 -6.28 18.60 13.91
C GLN A 220 -6.55 18.01 12.52
N ILE A 221 -7.28 18.76 11.71
CA ILE A 221 -7.53 18.44 10.30
C ILE A 221 -7.00 19.59 9.46
N ASN A 222 -6.13 19.29 8.50
CA ASN A 222 -5.68 20.29 7.54
C ASN A 222 -6.35 20.01 6.20
N PHE A 223 -7.00 21.03 5.66
CA PHE A 223 -7.59 20.99 4.34
C PHE A 223 -6.64 21.62 3.33
N TYR A 224 -6.51 20.99 2.19
CA TYR A 224 -5.79 21.52 1.05
C TYR A 224 -6.79 21.78 -0.05
N TYR A 225 -6.96 23.02 -0.41
CA TYR A 225 -7.97 23.46 -1.37
C TYR A 225 -7.42 24.48 -2.37
N SER A 226 -8.12 24.64 -3.46
CA SER A 226 -7.95 25.71 -4.44
C SER A 226 -9.34 26.10 -4.94
N SER A 227 -9.63 27.38 -4.99
CA SER A 227 -10.93 27.91 -5.45
C SER A 227 -10.76 29.25 -6.14
N LYS A 228 -11.58 29.50 -7.16
CA LYS A 228 -11.65 30.80 -7.81
C LYS A 228 -12.40 31.86 -6.98
N GLU A 229 -13.27 31.40 -6.10
CA GLU A 229 -14.14 32.22 -5.26
C GLU A 229 -13.94 31.88 -3.79
N ASN A 230 -14.40 32.76 -2.91
CA ASN A 230 -14.42 32.51 -1.49
C ASN A 230 -15.38 31.37 -1.17
N ILE A 231 -15.00 30.52 -0.22
CA ILE A 231 -15.78 29.36 0.19
C ILE A 231 -16.28 29.55 1.60
N ASN A 232 -17.57 29.44 1.81
CA ASN A 232 -18.18 29.43 3.14
C ASN A 232 -18.10 28.01 3.70
N ILE A 233 -17.42 27.83 4.83
CA ILE A 233 -17.23 26.53 5.48
C ILE A 233 -17.98 26.51 6.81
N LYS A 234 -18.79 25.47 7.00
CA LYS A 234 -19.45 25.19 8.27
C LYS A 234 -18.87 23.92 8.88
N TYR A 235 -18.34 24.01 10.08
CA TYR A 235 -17.90 22.88 10.86
C TYR A 235 -19.01 22.41 11.78
N VAL A 236 -19.34 21.12 11.68
CA VAL A 236 -20.42 20.54 12.48
C VAL A 236 -19.84 19.36 13.26
N ILE A 237 -19.99 19.39 14.58
CA ILE A 237 -19.61 18.31 15.48
C ILE A 237 -20.86 17.82 16.20
N ASN A 238 -21.18 16.53 16.09
CA ASN A 238 -22.38 15.93 16.69
C ASN A 238 -23.67 16.69 16.35
N ASP A 239 -23.82 17.02 15.07
CA ASP A 239 -24.97 17.76 14.51
C ASP A 239 -25.15 19.18 15.03
N THR A 240 -24.20 19.73 15.79
CA THR A 240 -24.17 21.12 16.24
C THR A 240 -23.17 21.91 15.42
N ILE A 241 -23.55 23.07 14.92
CA ILE A 241 -22.66 24.01 14.23
C ILE A 241 -21.65 24.53 15.25
N PHE A 242 -20.39 24.14 15.08
CA PHE A 242 -19.32 24.53 15.98
C PHE A 242 -18.66 25.86 15.56
N TYR A 243 -18.51 26.06 14.24
CA TYR A 243 -17.77 27.17 13.70
C TYR A 243 -18.15 27.47 12.25
N ASN A 244 -18.16 28.74 11.86
CA ASN A 244 -18.30 29.19 10.48
C ASN A 244 -17.07 29.97 10.08
N GLU A 245 -16.56 29.75 8.89
CA GLU A 245 -15.37 30.42 8.36
C GLU A 245 -15.54 30.66 6.86
N VAL A 246 -14.96 31.77 6.40
CA VAL A 246 -14.82 32.06 4.98
C VAL A 246 -13.39 31.81 4.57
N TRP A 247 -13.20 30.91 3.63
CA TRP A 247 -11.88 30.66 3.04
C TRP A 247 -11.72 31.49 1.78
N ASP A 248 -10.64 32.24 1.72
CA ASP A 248 -10.36 33.12 0.59
C ASP A 248 -10.09 32.32 -0.68
N SER A 249 -10.44 32.94 -1.81
CA SER A 249 -10.10 32.44 -3.13
C SER A 249 -8.59 32.22 -3.26
N SER A 250 -8.21 31.16 -3.95
CA SER A 250 -6.80 30.87 -4.25
C SER A 250 -6.64 30.02 -5.48
N TYR A 251 -5.87 30.51 -6.42
CA TYR A 251 -5.45 29.75 -7.61
C TYR A 251 -4.32 28.72 -7.30
N LYS A 252 -3.64 28.89 -6.17
CA LYS A 252 -2.64 27.93 -5.66
C LYS A 252 -3.26 27.11 -4.55
N ILE A 253 -2.72 25.91 -4.32
CA ILE A 253 -3.19 25.07 -3.21
C ILE A 253 -2.88 25.77 -1.89
N LYS A 254 -3.91 26.16 -1.15
CA LYS A 254 -3.81 26.64 0.23
C LYS A 254 -4.02 25.49 1.22
N ARG A 255 -3.44 25.65 2.40
CA ARG A 255 -3.70 24.81 3.57
C ARG A 255 -4.48 25.61 4.58
N GLN A 256 -5.61 25.09 5.01
CA GLN A 256 -6.40 25.60 6.13
C GLN A 256 -6.40 24.56 7.26
N THR A 257 -6.32 25.00 8.51
CA THR A 257 -6.16 24.12 9.68
C THR A 257 -7.29 24.31 10.67
#